data_8fb8b02df71f28b0fd7911e203a5eee1
#
_entry.id   8fb8b02df71f28b0fd7911e203a5eee1
#
_cell.length_a   1.000
_cell.length_b   1.000
_cell.length_c   1.000
_cell.angle_alpha   90.00
_cell.angle_beta   90.00
_cell.angle_gamma   90.00
#
_symmetry.space_group_name_H-M   'P 1'
#
loop_
_entity.id
_entity.type
_entity.pdbx_description
1 polymer ?
#
loop_
_entity_poly.entity_id
_entity_poly.type
_entity_poly.pdbx_seq_one_letter_code
_entity_poly.pdbx_strand_id
1 'polypeptide(L)' 'MECNDSGLVTRTRAGDNDAFRVLVERHSRPLFRLAYRMTGNQQDAEDVVQDSFLRAYKQLARFDERASFGTWLYRIAVN' A
#
# COMPACT_ATOMS: atom_id res chain seq x y z
N MET A 1 6.30 -0.16 -20.83
CA MET A 1 5.02 0.09 -20.38
C MET A 1 4.83 -0.33 -18.97
N GLU A 2 4.32 0.51 -18.22
CA GLU A 2 4.18 0.16 -16.91
C GLU A 2 2.86 -0.42 -16.63
N CYS A 3 2.77 -1.29 -15.71
CA CYS A 3 1.56 -1.84 -15.28
C CYS A 3 0.99 -0.92 -14.26
N ASN A 4 -0.19 -0.44 -14.46
CA ASN A 4 -0.74 0.37 -13.43
C ASN A 4 -1.35 -0.54 -12.38
N ASP A 5 -1.60 0.00 -11.22
CA ASP A 5 -2.05 -0.79 -10.09
C ASP A 5 -3.53 -1.16 -10.16
N SER A 6 -4.28 -0.54 -11.06
CA SER A 6 -5.72 -0.74 -11.06
C SER A 6 -6.11 -2.18 -11.38
N GLY A 7 -5.39 -2.83 -12.30
CA GLY A 7 -5.64 -4.24 -12.56
C GLY A 7 -5.36 -5.12 -11.37
N LEU A 8 -4.30 -4.80 -10.63
CA LEU A 8 -3.95 -5.55 -9.43
C LEU A 8 -4.99 -5.33 -8.33
N VAL A 9 -5.49 -4.13 -8.20
CA VAL A 9 -6.55 -3.84 -7.23
C VAL A 9 -7.79 -4.65 -7.55
N THR A 10 -8.19 -4.66 -8.84
CA THR A 10 -9.35 -5.41 -9.26
C THR A 10 -9.20 -6.91 -8.95
N ARG A 11 -8.04 -7.45 -9.26
CA ARG A 11 -7.79 -8.87 -9.00
C ARG A 11 -7.80 -9.19 -7.52
N THR A 12 -7.22 -8.30 -6.71
CA THR A 12 -7.21 -8.49 -5.25
C THR A 12 -8.63 -8.50 -4.71
N ARG A 13 -9.45 -7.58 -5.19
CA ARG A 13 -10.85 -7.52 -4.76
C ARG A 13 -11.61 -8.79 -5.14
N ALA A 14 -11.19 -9.45 -6.21
CA ALA A 14 -11.82 -10.69 -6.64
C ALA A 14 -11.29 -11.92 -5.89
N GLY A 15 -10.37 -11.71 -4.95
CA GLY A 15 -9.87 -12.81 -4.12
C GLY A 15 -8.46 -13.27 -4.47
N ASP A 16 -7.77 -12.60 -5.39
CA ASP A 16 -6.42 -13.00 -5.79
C ASP A 16 -5.40 -12.34 -4.85
N ASN A 17 -4.99 -13.06 -3.83
CA ASN A 17 -4.04 -12.51 -2.85
C ASN A 17 -2.64 -12.32 -3.43
N ASP A 18 -2.30 -13.05 -4.49
CA ASP A 18 -1.01 -12.84 -5.15
C ASP A 18 -0.94 -11.47 -5.79
N ALA A 19 -2.08 -10.95 -6.27
CA ALA A 19 -2.10 -9.60 -6.83
C ALA A 19 -1.78 -8.57 -5.74
N PHE A 20 -2.27 -8.78 -4.53
CA PHE A 20 -1.95 -7.86 -3.44
C PHE A 20 -0.47 -7.94 -3.08
N ARG A 21 0.10 -9.13 -3.13
CA ARG A 21 1.54 -9.28 -2.88
C ARG A 21 2.36 -8.41 -3.83
N VAL A 22 1.94 -8.35 -5.09
CA VAL A 22 2.65 -7.51 -6.07
C VAL A 22 2.51 -6.03 -5.71
N LEU A 23 1.33 -5.61 -5.25
CA LEU A 23 1.15 -4.24 -4.77
C LEU A 23 2.08 -3.93 -3.61
N VAL A 24 2.21 -4.87 -2.68
CA VAL A 24 3.14 -4.70 -1.55
C VAL A 24 4.56 -4.54 -2.05
N GLU A 25 4.99 -5.39 -2.97
CA GLU A 25 6.35 -5.32 -3.49
C GLU A 25 6.63 -4.01 -4.19
N ARG A 26 5.67 -3.50 -4.95
CA ARG A 26 5.86 -2.26 -5.68
C ARG A 26 5.96 -1.04 -4.77
N HIS A 27 5.23 -1.07 -3.67
CA HIS A 27 5.09 0.13 -2.85
C HIS A 27 5.85 0.07 -1.53
N SER A 28 6.48 -1.05 -1.20
CA SER A 28 7.18 -1.19 0.08
C SER A 28 8.31 -0.20 0.24
N ARG A 29 9.15 -0.06 -0.76
CA ARG A 29 10.32 0.79 -0.65
C ARG A 29 9.98 2.25 -0.48
N PRO A 30 9.16 2.83 -1.36
CA PRO A 30 8.81 4.25 -1.16
C PRO A 30 8.01 4.48 0.12
N LEU A 31 7.18 3.52 0.51
CA LEU A 31 6.44 3.66 1.76
C LEU A 31 7.39 3.60 2.95
N PHE A 32 8.39 2.72 2.90
CA PHE A 32 9.38 2.65 3.97
C PHE A 32 10.14 3.96 4.10
N ARG A 33 10.51 4.58 3.00
CA ARG A 33 11.21 5.88 3.07
C ARG A 33 10.35 6.92 3.75
N LEU A 34 9.06 6.98 3.41
CA LEU A 34 8.16 7.91 4.07
C LEU A 34 8.06 7.59 5.56
N ALA A 35 7.88 6.32 5.88
CA ALA A 35 7.75 5.91 7.27
C ALA A 35 9.00 6.21 8.07
N TYR A 36 10.16 6.02 7.46
CA TYR A 36 11.41 6.28 8.13
C TYR A 36 11.58 7.78 8.44
N ARG A 37 11.16 8.63 7.53
CA ARG A 37 11.17 10.07 7.78
C ARG A 37 10.27 10.44 8.93
N MET A 38 9.14 9.75 9.07
CA MET A 38 8.18 10.05 10.11
C MET A 38 8.62 9.57 11.47
N THR A 39 9.29 8.43 11.53
CA THR A 39 9.58 7.76 12.80
C THR A 39 11.01 7.89 13.25
N GLY A 40 11.94 8.05 12.32
CA GLY A 40 13.35 8.22 12.65
C GLY A 40 14.10 6.94 12.98
N ASN A 41 13.44 5.78 12.95
CA ASN A 41 14.17 4.54 13.17
C ASN A 41 13.56 3.41 12.36
N GLN A 42 14.38 2.40 12.09
CA GLN A 42 14.02 1.33 11.20
C GLN A 42 12.88 0.47 11.72
N GLN A 43 12.92 0.14 13.00
CA GLN A 43 11.93 -0.74 13.60
C GLN A 43 10.53 -0.13 13.49
N ASP A 44 10.41 1.13 13.86
CA ASP A 44 9.12 1.80 13.80
C ASP A 44 8.67 2.00 12.37
N ALA A 45 9.62 2.27 11.46
CA ALA A 45 9.26 2.42 10.05
C ALA A 45 8.68 1.12 9.50
N GLU A 46 9.28 -0.01 9.84
CA GLU A 46 8.77 -1.31 9.40
C GLU A 46 7.36 -1.56 9.94
N ASP A 47 7.12 -1.17 11.18
CA ASP A 47 5.80 -1.33 11.77
C ASP A 47 4.76 -0.49 11.05
N VAL A 48 5.12 0.74 10.67
CA VAL A 48 4.21 1.60 9.91
C VAL A 48 3.89 0.98 8.56
N VAL A 49 4.91 0.45 7.88
CA VAL A 49 4.71 -0.18 6.58
C VAL A 49 3.75 -1.36 6.69
N GLN A 50 3.99 -2.25 7.64
CA GLN A 50 3.12 -3.41 7.82
C GLN A 50 1.70 -3.01 8.15
N ASP A 51 1.55 -2.09 9.08
CA ASP A 51 0.23 -1.65 9.50
C ASP A 51 -0.52 -0.99 8.34
N SER A 52 0.19 -0.21 7.54
CA SER A 52 -0.42 0.46 6.40
C SER A 52 -0.97 -0.52 5.38
N PHE A 53 -0.18 -1.56 5.06
CA PHE A 53 -0.65 -2.57 4.12
C PHE A 53 -1.81 -3.37 4.68
N LEU A 54 -1.81 -3.68 5.97
CA LEU A 54 -2.93 -4.38 6.57
C LEU A 54 -4.21 -3.55 6.49
N ARG A 55 -4.11 -2.27 6.79
CA ARG A 55 -5.27 -1.38 6.69
C ARG A 55 -5.74 -1.26 5.24
N ALA A 56 -4.78 -1.14 4.32
CA ALA A 56 -5.13 -1.04 2.91
C ALA A 56 -5.88 -2.28 2.45
N TYR A 57 -5.41 -3.44 2.86
CA TYR A 57 -6.06 -4.68 2.48
C TYR A 57 -7.49 -4.73 3.00
N LYS A 58 -7.68 -4.37 4.26
CA LYS A 58 -9.00 -4.40 4.87
C LYS A 58 -9.95 -3.38 4.27
N GLN A 59 -9.41 -2.26 3.81
CA GLN A 59 -10.22 -1.17 3.28
C GLN A 59 -10.28 -1.13 1.77
N LEU A 60 -9.73 -2.13 1.11
CA LEU A 60 -9.59 -2.09 -0.34
C LEU A 60 -10.94 -1.97 -1.04
N ALA A 61 -11.98 -2.52 -0.47
CA ALA A 61 -13.32 -2.42 -1.05
C ALA A 61 -13.81 -0.97 -1.13
N ARG A 62 -13.27 -0.09 -0.29
CA ARG A 62 -13.66 1.31 -0.24
C ARG A 62 -12.79 2.21 -1.12
N PHE A 63 -11.71 1.66 -1.64
CA PHE A 63 -10.81 2.44 -2.49
C PHE A 63 -11.52 2.71 -3.81
N ASP A 64 -11.69 3.98 -4.15
CA ASP A 64 -12.50 4.35 -5.32
C ASP A 64 -11.68 4.71 -6.54
N GLU A 65 -10.37 4.60 -6.46
CA GLU A 65 -9.46 4.78 -7.59
C GLU A 65 -9.43 6.18 -8.21
N ARG A 66 -9.99 7.17 -7.54
CA ARG A 66 -9.82 8.55 -7.97
C ARG A 66 -8.39 9.00 -7.76
N ALA A 67 -7.74 8.48 -6.73
CA ALA A 67 -6.32 8.64 -6.53
C ALA A 67 -5.65 7.36 -6.91
N SER A 68 -4.33 7.40 -7.14
CA SER A 68 -3.61 6.16 -7.36
C SER A 68 -3.55 5.34 -6.07
N PHE A 69 -3.31 4.06 -6.21
CA PHE A 69 -3.16 3.18 -5.04
C PHE A 69 -2.07 3.70 -4.11
N GLY A 70 -0.93 4.12 -4.67
CA GLY A 70 0.17 4.63 -3.85
C GLY A 70 -0.22 5.85 -3.04
N THR A 71 -0.92 6.80 -3.67
CA THR A 71 -1.35 7.99 -2.95
C THR A 71 -2.31 7.64 -1.82
N TRP A 72 -3.25 6.76 -2.10
CA TRP A 72 -4.21 6.32 -1.10
C TRP A 72 -3.51 5.60 0.06
N LEU A 73 -2.57 4.72 -0.28
CA LEU A 73 -1.78 4.01 0.72
C LEU A 73 -1.00 4.97 1.62
N TYR A 74 -0.39 6.00 1.01
CA TYR A 74 0.36 6.98 1.79
C TYR A 74 -0.54 7.75 2.74
N ARG A 75 -1.75 8.06 2.33
CA ARG A 75 -2.71 8.70 3.23
C ARG A 75 -3.05 7.82 4.42
N ILE A 76 -3.17 6.52 4.19
CA ILE A 76 -3.39 5.58 5.27
C ILE A 76 -2.21 5.62 6.25
N ALA A 77 -1.00 5.65 5.72
CA ALA A 77 0.20 5.62 6.54
C ALA A 77 0.33 6.85 7.42
N VAL A 78 -0.03 8.03 6.92
CA VAL A 78 0.14 9.27 7.69
C VAL A 78 -1.03 9.56 8.60
N ASN A 79 -2.13 8.87 8.43
CA ASN A 79 -3.25 9.02 9.34
C ASN A 79 -3.11 8.07 10.51
#